data_87b2b2d20dfaa0e72106dedaa896d089
#
_entry.id   87b2b2d20dfaa0e72106dedaa896d089
#
_cell.length_a   1.000
_cell.length_b   1.000
_cell.length_c   1.000
_cell.angle_alpha   90.00
_cell.angle_beta   90.00
_cell.angle_gamma   90.00
#
_symmetry.space_group_name_H-M   'P 1'
#
loop_
_entity.id
_entity.type
_entity.pdbx_description
1 polymer ?
#
loop_
_entity_poly.entity_id
_entity_poly.type
_entity_poly.pdbx_seq_one_letter_code
_entity_poly.pdbx_strand_id
1 'polypeptide(L)'
;MSYVISAANKIRDKIEKGNLVILESTSPPGTTRNIVGKIITSSTGLLAGKDYYLAFCPERVLPGKIVYELESNDRIVGGIDKKSAEITEDIYKTFVKGKIFLTDLETSEFVKLTENTYRDINIAFANELSLICRDYGIDVREVIKYANMHPRVNILNPGPGVGGHCIAVDPWFILENTGRKDTLIEKSRNINNNMPFIISERVTEIVNKYKEPRVEFVVSSKPRFNVANFYLFIISRKCS
;
A
#
# COMPACT_ATOMS: atom_id res chain seq x y z
N MET A 1 -12.67 -0.28 7.37
CA MET A 1 -12.90 0.29 8.74
C MET A 1 -13.62 -0.67 9.69
N SER A 2 -14.52 -1.55 9.22
CA SER A 2 -15.29 -2.46 10.09
C SER A 2 -14.43 -3.30 11.04
N TYR A 3 -13.29 -3.82 10.58
CA TYR A 3 -12.38 -4.63 11.42
C TYR A 3 -11.72 -3.82 12.54
N VAL A 4 -11.29 -2.59 12.28
CA VAL A 4 -10.71 -1.69 13.30
C VAL A 4 -11.75 -1.35 14.35
N ILE A 5 -12.97 -1.00 13.93
CA ILE A 5 -14.10 -0.75 14.84
C ILE A 5 -14.42 -1.98 15.68
N SER A 6 -14.46 -3.16 15.05
CA SER A 6 -14.73 -4.44 15.77
C SER A 6 -13.64 -4.72 16.81
N ALA A 7 -12.35 -4.54 16.45
CA ALA A 7 -11.24 -4.73 17.39
C ALA A 7 -11.29 -3.74 18.56
N ALA A 8 -11.51 -2.45 18.28
CA ALA A 8 -11.65 -1.43 19.31
C ALA A 8 -12.82 -1.73 20.27
N ASN A 9 -13.95 -2.19 19.74
CA ASN A 9 -15.11 -2.60 20.58
C ASN A 9 -14.82 -3.82 21.48
N LYS A 10 -13.95 -4.73 21.05
CA LYS A 10 -13.59 -5.91 21.85
C LYS A 10 -12.68 -5.57 23.05
N ILE A 11 -11.88 -4.53 22.93
CA ILE A 11 -10.92 -4.15 23.98
C ILE A 11 -11.45 -3.03 24.87
N ARG A 12 -12.39 -2.19 24.41
CA ARG A 12 -12.78 -0.94 25.04
C ARG A 12 -13.08 -1.07 26.55
N ASP A 13 -13.84 -2.11 26.93
CA ASP A 13 -14.28 -2.30 28.33
C ASP A 13 -13.17 -2.89 29.23
N LYS A 14 -11.99 -3.20 28.66
CA LYS A 14 -10.83 -3.73 29.38
C LYS A 14 -9.72 -2.69 29.56
N ILE A 15 -9.90 -1.49 28.98
CA ILE A 15 -8.91 -0.43 29.09
C ILE A 15 -9.02 0.25 30.44
N GLU A 16 -7.90 0.32 31.13
CA GLU A 16 -7.73 0.95 32.45
C GLU A 16 -6.73 2.11 32.36
N LYS A 17 -6.68 2.92 33.44
CA LYS A 17 -5.70 4.02 33.52
C LYS A 17 -4.28 3.48 33.42
N GLY A 18 -3.46 4.15 32.59
CA GLY A 18 -2.08 3.78 32.34
C GLY A 18 -1.88 2.71 31.26
N ASN A 19 -2.94 2.12 30.70
CA ASN A 19 -2.79 1.21 29.57
C ASN A 19 -2.30 1.94 28.31
N LEU A 20 -1.64 1.22 27.42
CA LEU A 20 -1.28 1.66 26.09
C LEU A 20 -2.09 0.89 25.04
N VAL A 21 -2.66 1.62 24.11
CA VAL A 21 -3.32 1.09 22.90
C VAL A 21 -2.56 1.53 21.67
N ILE A 22 -2.14 0.57 20.85
CA ILE A 22 -1.44 0.83 19.59
C ILE A 22 -2.30 0.30 18.45
N LEU A 23 -2.63 1.16 17.48
CA LEU A 23 -3.20 0.74 16.20
C LEU A 23 -2.06 0.55 15.18
N GLU A 24 -1.96 -0.64 14.58
CA GLU A 24 -0.96 -0.96 13.55
C GLU A 24 -1.57 -1.10 12.15
N SER A 25 -2.89 -1.35 12.08
CA SER A 25 -3.59 -1.50 10.81
C SER A 25 -3.62 -0.21 10.01
N THR A 26 -3.25 -0.27 8.74
CA THR A 26 -3.37 0.86 7.81
C THR A 26 -4.80 1.41 7.79
N SER A 27 -4.94 2.70 7.99
CA SER A 27 -6.21 3.38 8.21
C SER A 27 -6.18 4.80 7.66
N PRO A 28 -7.32 5.39 7.30
CA PRO A 28 -7.42 6.81 6.98
C PRO A 28 -6.92 7.69 8.12
N PRO A 29 -6.31 8.87 7.83
CA PRO A 29 -5.84 9.79 8.84
C PRO A 29 -6.95 10.20 9.81
N GLY A 30 -6.62 10.23 11.11
CA GLY A 30 -7.54 10.51 12.19
C GLY A 30 -8.32 9.30 12.72
N THR A 31 -8.13 8.12 12.16
CA THR A 31 -8.80 6.88 12.62
C THR A 31 -8.45 6.55 14.06
N THR A 32 -7.18 6.58 14.43
CA THR A 32 -6.73 6.25 15.77
C THR A 32 -7.35 7.17 16.82
N ARG A 33 -7.33 8.47 16.56
CA ARG A 33 -7.93 9.48 17.46
C ARG A 33 -9.45 9.43 17.48
N ASN A 34 -10.06 9.53 16.28
CA ASN A 34 -11.48 9.83 16.16
C ASN A 34 -12.38 8.59 16.16
N ILE A 35 -11.81 7.39 15.93
CA ILE A 35 -12.56 6.13 15.97
C ILE A 35 -12.12 5.34 17.20
N VAL A 36 -10.85 4.88 17.24
CA VAL A 36 -10.40 4.02 18.34
C VAL A 36 -10.48 4.76 19.69
N GLY A 37 -9.93 5.96 19.78
CA GLY A 37 -9.96 6.80 20.97
C GLY A 37 -11.38 7.11 21.44
N LYS A 38 -12.30 7.49 20.50
CA LYS A 38 -13.70 7.78 20.85
C LYS A 38 -14.47 6.54 21.31
N ILE A 39 -14.25 5.37 20.71
CA ILE A 39 -14.90 4.13 21.16
C ILE A 39 -14.52 3.81 22.60
N ILE A 40 -13.24 3.90 22.95
CA ILE A 40 -12.76 3.65 24.31
C ILE A 40 -13.32 4.70 25.29
N THR A 41 -13.20 5.97 24.95
CA THR A 41 -13.71 7.06 25.80
C THR A 41 -15.23 6.94 26.04
N SER A 42 -16.01 6.62 25.03
CA SER A 42 -17.47 6.47 25.14
C SER A 42 -17.88 5.30 26.04
N SER A 43 -17.06 4.27 26.17
CA SER A 43 -17.35 3.11 27.01
C SER A 43 -16.85 3.28 28.44
N THR A 44 -15.66 3.82 28.62
CA THR A 44 -14.97 3.87 29.93
C THR A 44 -14.99 5.22 30.60
N GLY A 45 -15.27 6.30 29.86
CA GLY A 45 -15.06 7.68 30.29
C GLY A 45 -13.59 8.13 30.36
N LEU A 46 -12.62 7.23 30.07
CA LEU A 46 -11.19 7.53 30.09
C LEU A 46 -10.80 8.35 28.85
N LEU A 47 -9.91 9.33 29.07
CA LEU A 47 -9.44 10.22 28.00
C LEU A 47 -8.05 9.78 27.53
N ALA A 48 -7.90 9.58 26.22
CA ALA A 48 -6.60 9.30 25.60
C ALA A 48 -5.63 10.48 25.80
N GLY A 49 -4.38 10.18 26.12
CA GLY A 49 -3.34 11.16 26.46
C GLY A 49 -3.40 11.67 27.89
N LYS A 50 -4.45 11.37 28.65
CA LYS A 50 -4.60 11.74 30.06
C LYS A 50 -4.69 10.54 30.97
N ASP A 51 -5.62 9.64 30.68
CA ASP A 51 -5.90 8.47 31.52
C ASP A 51 -5.26 7.20 30.95
N TYR A 52 -5.12 7.09 29.63
CA TYR A 52 -4.42 6.02 28.94
C TYR A 52 -3.64 6.55 27.74
N TYR A 53 -2.65 5.77 27.28
CA TYR A 53 -1.80 6.11 26.14
C TYR A 53 -2.38 5.57 24.85
N LEU A 54 -2.29 6.35 23.77
CA LEU A 54 -2.80 5.96 22.45
C LEU A 54 -1.77 6.30 21.38
N ALA A 55 -1.45 5.31 20.56
CA ALA A 55 -0.46 5.45 19.49
C ALA A 55 -0.87 4.74 18.21
N PHE A 56 -0.22 5.11 17.12
CA PHE A 56 -0.24 4.44 15.84
C PHE A 56 1.17 4.08 15.40
N CYS A 57 1.39 2.86 14.93
CA CYS A 57 2.65 2.43 14.34
C CYS A 57 2.37 1.54 13.13
N PRO A 58 2.50 2.04 11.88
CA PRO A 58 2.13 1.26 10.70
C PRO A 58 3.00 0.03 10.51
N GLU A 59 2.36 -1.08 10.14
CA GLU A 59 3.06 -2.28 9.73
C GLU A 59 3.66 -2.13 8.33
N ARG A 60 4.94 -2.47 8.17
CA ARG A 60 5.74 -2.27 6.95
C ARG A 60 6.48 -3.51 6.49
N VAL A 61 6.14 -4.69 7.02
CA VAL A 61 6.83 -5.96 6.68
C VAL A 61 6.32 -6.57 5.39
N LEU A 62 7.20 -7.32 4.73
CA LEU A 62 6.88 -8.12 3.55
C LEU A 62 6.55 -9.57 3.96
N PRO A 63 5.51 -10.17 3.37
CA PRO A 63 5.26 -11.59 3.51
C PRO A 63 6.51 -12.42 3.18
N GLY A 64 6.85 -13.39 4.04
CA GLY A 64 8.02 -14.26 3.88
C GLY A 64 9.29 -13.77 4.58
N LYS A 65 9.33 -12.51 5.09
CA LYS A 65 10.47 -11.97 5.86
C LYS A 65 10.02 -11.30 7.17
N ILE A 66 8.84 -11.64 7.65
CA ILE A 66 8.14 -10.93 8.71
C ILE A 66 9.03 -10.73 9.95
N VAL A 67 9.59 -11.80 10.51
CA VAL A 67 10.40 -11.72 11.74
C VAL A 67 11.64 -10.83 11.54
N TYR A 68 12.35 -11.03 10.44
CA TYR A 68 13.53 -10.23 10.13
C TYR A 68 13.20 -8.74 9.98
N GLU A 69 12.15 -8.44 9.23
CA GLU A 69 11.77 -7.04 8.97
C GLU A 69 11.07 -6.37 10.16
N LEU A 70 10.42 -7.13 11.04
CA LEU A 70 9.92 -6.62 12.32
C LEU A 70 11.06 -6.07 13.18
N GLU A 71 12.23 -6.71 13.16
CA GLU A 71 13.39 -6.28 13.93
C GLU A 71 14.23 -5.22 13.22
N SER A 72 14.39 -5.32 11.89
CA SER A 72 15.39 -4.54 11.16
C SER A 72 14.85 -3.24 10.57
N ASN A 73 13.53 -3.14 10.29
CA ASN A 73 12.95 -1.97 9.63
C ASN A 73 12.85 -0.79 10.60
N ASP A 74 13.13 0.40 10.07
CA ASP A 74 12.83 1.65 10.75
C ASP A 74 11.32 1.77 11.02
N ARG A 75 10.94 2.36 12.16
CA ARG A 75 9.55 2.55 12.55
C ARG A 75 9.19 4.03 12.67
N ILE A 76 7.93 4.32 12.40
CA ILE A 76 7.34 5.64 12.62
C ILE A 76 6.24 5.47 13.64
N VAL A 77 6.41 6.07 14.79
CA VAL A 77 5.48 5.98 15.92
C VAL A 77 4.79 7.32 16.10
N GLY A 78 3.48 7.35 15.88
CA GLY A 78 2.63 8.49 16.15
C GLY A 78 1.96 8.35 17.52
N GLY A 79 2.13 9.31 18.39
CA GLY A 79 1.40 9.39 19.67
C GLY A 79 0.27 10.39 19.63
N ILE A 80 -0.77 10.16 20.46
CA ILE A 80 -1.80 11.19 20.70
C ILE A 80 -1.20 12.42 21.38
N ASP A 81 -0.13 12.19 22.13
CA ASP A 81 0.77 13.15 22.74
C ASP A 81 2.20 12.59 22.75
N LYS A 82 3.15 13.43 23.16
CA LYS A 82 4.57 13.06 23.27
C LYS A 82 4.80 11.85 24.15
N LYS A 83 4.12 11.78 25.30
CA LYS A 83 4.28 10.71 26.27
C LYS A 83 3.82 9.36 25.73
N SER A 84 2.71 9.34 24.99
CA SER A 84 2.21 8.13 24.31
C SER A 84 3.21 7.63 23.26
N ALA A 85 3.82 8.54 22.48
CA ALA A 85 4.86 8.18 21.52
C ALA A 85 6.10 7.59 22.20
N GLU A 86 6.61 8.22 23.27
CA GLU A 86 7.79 7.76 24.02
C GLU A 86 7.58 6.37 24.64
N ILE A 87 6.43 6.12 25.29
CA ILE A 87 6.11 4.80 25.87
C ILE A 87 6.02 3.74 24.78
N THR A 88 5.45 4.09 23.63
CA THR A 88 5.37 3.19 22.48
C THR A 88 6.76 2.89 21.92
N GLU A 89 7.62 3.90 21.81
CA GLU A 89 9.01 3.74 21.40
C GLU A 89 9.76 2.77 22.32
N ASP A 90 9.60 2.90 23.64
CA ASP A 90 10.27 2.05 24.62
C ASP A 90 9.88 0.57 24.45
N ILE A 91 8.61 0.29 24.12
CA ILE A 91 8.16 -1.07 23.81
C ILE A 91 8.83 -1.58 22.53
N TYR A 92 8.82 -0.81 21.46
CA TYR A 92 9.43 -1.24 20.19
C TYR A 92 10.95 -1.41 20.30
N LYS A 93 11.65 -0.60 21.09
CA LYS A 93 13.10 -0.74 21.36
C LYS A 93 13.49 -2.08 21.97
N THR A 94 12.55 -2.81 22.57
CA THR A 94 12.84 -4.14 23.13
C THR A 94 13.19 -5.17 22.06
N PHE A 95 12.75 -4.98 20.81
CA PHE A 95 12.98 -5.93 19.72
C PHE A 95 13.38 -5.28 18.39
N VAL A 96 13.07 -4.00 18.16
CA VAL A 96 13.42 -3.28 16.93
C VAL A 96 14.86 -2.81 16.98
N LYS A 97 15.64 -3.16 15.97
CA LYS A 97 17.04 -2.75 15.77
C LYS A 97 17.15 -1.53 14.84
N GLY A 98 16.11 -1.28 14.03
CA GLY A 98 16.00 -0.11 13.18
C GLY A 98 15.80 1.18 13.99
N LYS A 99 15.83 2.33 13.31
CA LYS A 99 15.54 3.63 13.94
C LYS A 99 14.04 3.76 14.20
N ILE A 100 13.69 4.44 15.29
CA ILE A 100 12.32 4.77 15.62
C ILE A 100 12.17 6.29 15.57
N PHE A 101 11.25 6.77 14.74
CA PHE A 101 10.95 8.19 14.56
C PHE A 101 9.62 8.50 15.22
N LEU A 102 9.60 9.50 16.09
CA LEU A 102 8.39 9.92 16.82
C LEU A 102 7.71 11.09 16.10
N THR A 103 6.38 11.02 16.02
CA THR A 103 5.53 12.06 15.43
C THR A 103 4.13 12.03 16.06
N ASP A 104 3.16 12.75 15.49
CA ASP A 104 1.74 12.68 15.86
C ASP A 104 1.01 11.53 15.14
N LEU A 105 -0.20 11.22 15.62
CA LEU A 105 -1.04 10.14 15.07
C LEU A 105 -1.31 10.31 13.59
N GLU A 106 -1.79 11.48 13.21
CA GLU A 106 -2.25 11.77 11.86
C GLU A 106 -1.09 11.73 10.86
N THR A 107 0.07 12.26 11.24
CA THR A 107 1.28 12.18 10.41
C THR A 107 1.71 10.74 10.19
N SER A 108 1.75 9.90 11.23
CA SER A 108 2.17 8.51 11.08
C SER A 108 1.19 7.66 10.25
N GLU A 109 -0.12 7.90 10.41
CA GLU A 109 -1.17 7.30 9.55
C GLU A 109 -0.97 7.72 8.08
N PHE A 110 -0.73 9.01 7.83
CA PHE A 110 -0.57 9.57 6.49
C PHE A 110 0.70 9.07 5.79
N VAL A 111 1.80 8.92 6.50
CA VAL A 111 3.07 8.42 5.94
C VAL A 111 2.86 7.05 5.31
N LYS A 112 2.18 6.12 5.99
CA LYS A 112 1.90 4.78 5.46
C LYS A 112 1.13 4.82 4.15
N LEU A 113 0.10 5.63 4.08
CA LEU A 113 -0.70 5.80 2.87
C LEU A 113 0.11 6.43 1.74
N THR A 114 0.98 7.40 2.07
CA THR A 114 1.86 8.07 1.10
C THR A 114 2.84 7.10 0.46
N GLU A 115 3.44 6.19 1.22
CA GLU A 115 4.37 5.17 0.69
C GLU A 115 3.70 4.30 -0.38
N ASN A 116 2.50 3.82 -0.11
CA ASN A 116 1.78 2.97 -1.05
C ASN A 116 1.24 3.77 -2.25
N THR A 117 0.78 4.99 -2.02
CA THR A 117 0.31 5.90 -3.08
C THR A 117 1.45 6.30 -4.02
N TYR A 118 2.64 6.59 -3.49
CA TYR A 118 3.82 6.86 -4.31
C TYR A 118 4.13 5.69 -5.25
N ARG A 119 4.07 4.46 -4.74
CA ARG A 119 4.29 3.26 -5.57
C ARG A 119 3.21 3.09 -6.64
N ASP A 120 1.96 3.34 -6.30
CA ASP A 120 0.84 3.26 -7.24
C ASP A 120 0.98 4.28 -8.39
N ILE A 121 1.32 5.53 -8.07
CA ILE A 121 1.59 6.58 -9.06
C ILE A 121 2.75 6.19 -9.98
N ASN A 122 3.85 5.68 -9.43
CA ASN A 122 4.99 5.24 -10.21
C ASN A 122 4.69 4.07 -11.13
N ILE A 123 3.84 3.14 -10.71
CA ILE A 123 3.37 2.04 -11.56
C ILE A 123 2.47 2.60 -12.67
N ALA A 124 1.58 3.53 -12.36
CA ALA A 124 0.72 4.18 -13.35
C ALA A 124 1.55 4.90 -14.41
N PHE A 125 2.58 5.63 -14.01
CA PHE A 125 3.51 6.29 -14.93
C PHE A 125 4.22 5.26 -15.83
N ALA A 126 4.73 4.16 -15.28
CA ALA A 126 5.35 3.10 -16.07
C ALA A 126 4.35 2.45 -17.05
N ASN A 127 3.10 2.25 -16.62
CA ASN A 127 2.02 1.73 -17.46
C ASN A 127 1.69 2.69 -18.61
N GLU A 128 1.53 3.97 -18.35
CA GLU A 128 1.28 4.98 -19.35
C GLU A 128 2.44 5.07 -20.35
N LEU A 129 3.70 5.07 -19.88
CA LEU A 129 4.88 4.99 -20.75
C LEU A 129 4.83 3.76 -21.67
N SER A 130 4.37 2.62 -21.15
CA SER A 130 4.30 1.40 -21.96
C SER A 130 3.31 1.52 -23.14
N LEU A 131 2.22 2.24 -22.92
CA LEU A 131 1.23 2.50 -23.97
C LEU A 131 1.78 3.49 -25.00
N ILE A 132 2.39 4.58 -24.55
CA ILE A 132 3.00 5.59 -25.43
C ILE A 132 4.16 4.98 -26.23
N CYS A 133 5.08 4.26 -25.61
CA CYS A 133 6.21 3.61 -26.28
C CYS A 133 5.73 2.64 -27.37
N ARG A 134 4.63 1.93 -27.12
CA ARG A 134 4.01 1.05 -28.13
C ARG A 134 3.59 1.84 -29.38
N ASP A 135 2.99 3.02 -29.22
CA ASP A 135 2.53 3.83 -30.34
C ASP A 135 3.71 4.33 -31.19
N TYR A 136 4.88 4.49 -30.58
CA TYR A 136 6.14 4.81 -31.28
C TYR A 136 6.94 3.58 -31.74
N GLY A 137 6.50 2.36 -31.45
CA GLY A 137 7.25 1.14 -31.76
C GLY A 137 8.52 0.94 -30.95
N ILE A 138 8.60 1.53 -29.74
CA ILE A 138 9.77 1.51 -28.85
C ILE A 138 9.57 0.48 -27.72
N ASP A 139 10.63 -0.23 -27.32
CA ASP A 139 10.57 -1.10 -26.15
C ASP A 139 10.65 -0.26 -24.85
N VAL A 140 9.55 -0.20 -24.14
CA VAL A 140 9.47 0.53 -22.85
C VAL A 140 10.48 0.04 -21.81
N ARG A 141 10.90 -1.24 -21.86
CA ARG A 141 11.88 -1.80 -20.90
C ARG A 141 13.26 -1.18 -21.11
N GLU A 142 13.64 -0.94 -22.38
CA GLU A 142 14.87 -0.22 -22.69
C GLU A 142 14.79 1.25 -22.26
N VAL A 143 13.66 1.90 -22.54
CA VAL A 143 13.44 3.29 -22.10
C VAL A 143 13.58 3.41 -20.59
N ILE A 144 12.89 2.56 -19.82
CA ILE A 144 12.96 2.57 -18.35
C ILE A 144 14.38 2.25 -17.87
N LYS A 145 15.04 1.26 -18.46
CA LYS A 145 16.42 0.88 -18.13
C LYS A 145 17.36 2.06 -18.25
N TYR A 146 17.32 2.76 -19.37
CA TYR A 146 18.23 3.89 -19.60
C TYR A 146 17.83 5.14 -18.82
N ALA A 147 16.53 5.41 -18.66
CA ALA A 147 16.07 6.51 -17.82
C ALA A 147 16.51 6.34 -16.36
N ASN A 148 16.48 5.12 -15.83
CA ASN A 148 16.92 4.80 -14.46
C ASN A 148 18.45 4.87 -14.26
N MET A 149 19.24 5.04 -15.33
CA MET A 149 20.67 5.37 -15.19
C MET A 149 20.88 6.79 -14.66
N HIS A 150 19.87 7.65 -14.77
CA HIS A 150 19.93 8.98 -14.19
C HIS A 150 19.77 8.92 -12.66
N PRO A 151 20.67 9.55 -11.87
CA PRO A 151 20.74 9.34 -10.41
C PRO A 151 19.50 9.77 -9.62
N ARG A 152 18.61 10.55 -10.21
CA ARG A 152 17.36 11.02 -9.59
C ARG A 152 16.10 10.37 -10.16
N VAL A 153 16.24 9.32 -10.96
CA VAL A 153 15.12 8.63 -11.62
C VAL A 153 15.07 7.18 -11.18
N ASN A 154 13.89 6.73 -10.75
CA ASN A 154 13.65 5.34 -10.38
C ASN A 154 12.23 4.93 -10.81
N ILE A 155 12.04 4.71 -12.11
CA ILE A 155 10.77 4.29 -12.69
C ILE A 155 10.58 2.80 -12.41
N LEU A 156 9.40 2.43 -11.95
CA LEU A 156 9.00 1.03 -11.74
C LEU A 156 8.67 0.33 -13.07
N ASN A 157 8.46 -0.99 -13.02
CA ASN A 157 8.10 -1.74 -14.21
C ASN A 157 6.59 -1.64 -14.51
N PRO A 158 6.20 -1.52 -15.79
CA PRO A 158 4.81 -1.62 -16.19
C PRO A 158 4.30 -3.05 -16.00
N GLY A 159 2.98 -3.18 -15.85
CA GLY A 159 2.34 -4.47 -15.65
C GLY A 159 0.84 -4.45 -16.02
N PRO A 160 0.16 -5.59 -15.93
CA PRO A 160 -1.24 -5.73 -16.33
C PRO A 160 -2.24 -5.05 -15.38
N GLY A 161 -1.77 -4.29 -14.41
CA GLY A 161 -2.54 -3.58 -13.40
C GLY A 161 -1.94 -3.71 -12.02
N VAL A 162 -2.59 -3.10 -11.03
CA VAL A 162 -2.19 -3.14 -9.62
C VAL A 162 -3.28 -3.85 -8.83
N GLY A 163 -2.96 -5.04 -8.36
CA GLY A 163 -3.83 -5.83 -7.50
C GLY A 163 -3.44 -5.78 -6.03
N GLY A 164 -4.13 -6.58 -5.22
CA GLY A 164 -3.90 -6.71 -3.78
C GLY A 164 -4.71 -5.73 -2.94
N HIS A 165 -4.55 -5.86 -1.61
CA HIS A 165 -5.38 -5.15 -0.63
C HIS A 165 -4.80 -3.80 -0.17
N CYS A 166 -3.56 -3.48 -0.54
CA CYS A 166 -2.87 -2.29 -0.05
C CYS A 166 -2.73 -1.22 -1.15
N ILE A 167 -1.86 -1.47 -2.15
CA ILE A 167 -1.52 -0.45 -3.16
C ILE A 167 -2.74 0.01 -3.98
N ALA A 168 -3.71 -0.89 -4.23
CA ALA A 168 -4.92 -0.56 -4.96
C ALA A 168 -5.98 0.21 -4.14
N VAL A 169 -5.86 0.22 -2.81
CA VAL A 169 -6.88 0.74 -1.88
C VAL A 169 -6.40 1.99 -1.14
N ASP A 170 -5.18 1.98 -0.62
CA ASP A 170 -4.64 3.05 0.22
C ASP A 170 -4.68 4.45 -0.42
N PRO A 171 -4.47 4.61 -1.76
CA PRO A 171 -4.62 5.90 -2.40
C PRO A 171 -6.00 6.54 -2.22
N TRP A 172 -7.06 5.72 -2.17
CA TRP A 172 -8.41 6.21 -1.94
C TRP A 172 -8.63 6.74 -0.53
N PHE A 173 -7.96 6.16 0.48
CA PHE A 173 -7.99 6.66 1.86
C PHE A 173 -7.42 8.08 2.00
N ILE A 174 -6.43 8.46 1.15
CA ILE A 174 -5.93 9.83 1.11
C ILE A 174 -7.00 10.79 0.58
N LEU A 175 -7.79 10.36 -0.39
CA LEU A 175 -8.78 11.21 -1.05
C LEU A 175 -10.13 11.27 -0.33
N GLU A 176 -10.46 10.24 0.47
CA GLU A 176 -11.79 10.00 1.04
C GLU A 176 -12.41 11.25 1.72
N ASN A 177 -11.61 11.99 2.48
CA ASN A 177 -12.08 13.13 3.27
C ASN A 177 -11.67 14.50 2.73
N THR A 178 -11.07 14.56 1.53
CA THR A 178 -10.51 15.82 1.01
C THR A 178 -11.49 16.61 0.16
N GLY A 179 -12.52 15.99 -0.39
CA GLY A 179 -13.41 16.58 -1.39
C GLY A 179 -12.71 16.94 -2.71
N ARG A 180 -11.41 16.65 -2.85
CA ARG A 180 -10.64 16.95 -4.07
C ARG A 180 -11.02 15.98 -5.18
N LYS A 181 -11.19 16.50 -6.37
CA LYS A 181 -11.47 15.75 -7.61
C LYS A 181 -10.34 15.97 -8.61
N ASP A 182 -10.27 15.07 -9.59
CA ASP A 182 -9.34 15.18 -10.72
C ASP A 182 -7.86 15.27 -10.28
N THR A 183 -7.54 14.55 -9.21
CA THR A 183 -6.20 14.53 -8.64
C THR A 183 -5.27 13.60 -9.40
N LEU A 184 -3.94 13.81 -9.27
CA LEU A 184 -2.93 12.87 -9.79
C LEU A 184 -3.15 11.45 -9.25
N ILE A 185 -3.51 11.32 -7.98
CA ILE A 185 -3.79 10.02 -7.33
C ILE A 185 -4.94 9.31 -8.02
N GLU A 186 -6.05 10.02 -8.24
CA GLU A 186 -7.23 9.47 -8.91
C GLU A 186 -6.92 9.06 -10.36
N LYS A 187 -6.21 9.91 -11.11
CA LYS A 187 -5.79 9.61 -12.48
C LYS A 187 -4.89 8.38 -12.55
N SER A 188 -3.93 8.28 -11.64
CA SER A 188 -3.03 7.13 -11.56
C SER A 188 -3.80 5.83 -11.25
N ARG A 189 -4.77 5.88 -10.32
CA ARG A 189 -5.65 4.74 -10.07
C ARG A 189 -6.46 4.33 -11.29
N ASN A 190 -6.97 5.29 -12.02
CA ASN A 190 -7.74 5.03 -13.25
C ASN A 190 -6.85 4.38 -14.33
N ILE A 191 -5.61 4.83 -14.52
CA ILE A 191 -4.64 4.19 -15.42
C ILE A 191 -4.43 2.74 -14.99
N ASN A 192 -4.07 2.49 -13.73
CA ASN A 192 -3.79 1.16 -13.23
C ASN A 192 -5.01 0.23 -13.29
N ASN A 193 -6.21 0.74 -13.02
CA ASN A 193 -7.46 -0.02 -13.12
C ASN A 193 -7.84 -0.38 -14.57
N ASN A 194 -7.42 0.43 -15.53
CA ASN A 194 -7.69 0.20 -16.96
C ASN A 194 -6.73 -0.81 -17.61
N MET A 195 -5.55 -1.01 -17.04
CA MET A 195 -4.54 -1.90 -17.63
C MET A 195 -5.03 -3.32 -17.88
N PRO A 196 -5.80 -3.99 -16.98
CA PRO A 196 -6.32 -5.33 -17.26
C PRO A 196 -7.20 -5.38 -18.52
N PHE A 197 -8.01 -4.36 -18.75
CA PHE A 197 -8.87 -4.27 -19.93
C PHE A 197 -8.05 -4.10 -21.21
N ILE A 198 -7.08 -3.19 -21.20
CA ILE A 198 -6.17 -2.95 -22.35
C ILE A 198 -5.39 -4.23 -22.70
N ILE A 199 -4.90 -4.94 -21.70
CA ILE A 199 -4.18 -6.21 -21.91
C ILE A 199 -5.13 -7.28 -22.45
N SER A 200 -6.35 -7.38 -21.92
CA SER A 200 -7.36 -8.33 -22.40
C SER A 200 -7.73 -8.09 -23.88
N GLU A 201 -7.96 -6.85 -24.26
CA GLU A 201 -8.21 -6.49 -25.65
C GLU A 201 -7.05 -6.91 -26.56
N ARG A 202 -5.81 -6.60 -26.15
CA ARG A 202 -4.62 -6.98 -26.91
C ARG A 202 -4.45 -8.49 -27.06
N VAL A 203 -4.74 -9.24 -26.00
CA VAL A 203 -4.74 -10.71 -26.05
C VAL A 203 -5.76 -11.19 -27.06
N THR A 204 -6.95 -10.64 -27.03
CA THR A 204 -8.04 -10.98 -27.98
C THR A 204 -7.64 -10.69 -29.44
N GLU A 205 -7.03 -9.52 -29.69
CA GLU A 205 -6.51 -9.17 -31.00
C GLU A 205 -5.47 -10.17 -31.53
N ILE A 206 -4.58 -10.65 -30.67
CA ILE A 206 -3.55 -11.63 -31.02
C ILE A 206 -4.19 -12.99 -31.26
N VAL A 207 -5.04 -13.44 -30.33
CA VAL A 207 -5.74 -14.74 -30.40
C VAL A 207 -6.54 -14.88 -31.69
N ASN A 208 -7.25 -13.83 -32.10
CA ASN A 208 -8.08 -13.82 -33.31
C ASN A 208 -7.29 -13.96 -34.64
N LYS A 209 -5.95 -13.84 -34.57
CA LYS A 209 -5.10 -14.09 -35.76
C LYS A 209 -4.80 -15.58 -36.00
N TYR A 210 -5.17 -16.46 -35.08
CA TYR A 210 -4.88 -17.89 -35.11
C TYR A 210 -6.18 -18.72 -35.26
N LYS A 211 -6.15 -19.80 -36.02
CA LYS A 211 -7.30 -20.69 -36.22
C LYS A 211 -7.66 -21.53 -34.98
N GLU A 212 -6.64 -21.94 -34.23
CA GLU A 212 -6.80 -22.75 -32.98
C GLU A 212 -5.85 -22.20 -31.89
N PRO A 213 -6.16 -21.06 -31.31
CA PRO A 213 -5.28 -20.46 -30.34
C PRO A 213 -5.33 -21.21 -29.00
N ARG A 214 -4.15 -21.43 -28.38
CA ARG A 214 -4.04 -21.81 -27.00
C ARG A 214 -3.47 -20.65 -26.21
N VAL A 215 -4.15 -20.28 -25.14
CA VAL A 215 -3.73 -19.22 -24.23
C VAL A 215 -3.36 -19.86 -22.91
N GLU A 216 -2.10 -19.72 -22.49
CA GLU A 216 -1.64 -20.17 -21.20
C GLU A 216 -1.30 -18.97 -20.32
N PHE A 217 -1.87 -18.94 -19.11
CA PHE A 217 -1.54 -17.94 -18.10
C PHE A 217 -0.45 -18.52 -17.19
N VAL A 218 0.74 -17.95 -17.24
CA VAL A 218 1.82 -18.32 -16.31
C VAL A 218 1.85 -17.29 -15.21
N VAL A 219 1.49 -17.71 -14.01
CA VAL A 219 1.62 -16.91 -12.80
C VAL A 219 3.00 -17.15 -12.19
N SER A 220 3.88 -16.16 -12.24
CA SER A 220 5.16 -16.26 -11.54
C SER A 220 4.94 -16.11 -10.04
N SER A 221 5.23 -17.18 -9.29
CA SER A 221 5.13 -17.20 -7.83
C SER A 221 6.28 -16.49 -7.10
N LYS A 222 7.21 -15.85 -7.80
CA LYS A 222 8.27 -15.06 -7.14
C LYS A 222 7.69 -13.69 -6.76
N PRO A 223 7.36 -13.46 -5.49
CA PRO A 223 6.86 -12.18 -5.01
C PRO A 223 8.03 -11.19 -4.93
N ARG A 224 8.37 -10.57 -6.03
CA ARG A 224 9.08 -9.30 -5.98
C ARG A 224 8.00 -8.23 -6.09
N PHE A 225 7.66 -7.66 -4.90
CA PHE A 225 6.68 -6.57 -4.75
C PHE A 225 5.26 -6.97 -5.17
N ASN A 226 4.29 -6.90 -4.31
CA ASN A 226 2.83 -7.14 -4.37
C ASN A 226 2.09 -6.87 -5.71
N VAL A 227 2.72 -7.13 -6.82
CA VAL A 227 2.16 -7.13 -8.16
C VAL A 227 2.15 -8.58 -8.62
N ALA A 228 0.99 -9.16 -8.79
CA ALA A 228 0.87 -10.42 -9.50
C ALA A 228 1.34 -10.18 -10.94
N ASN A 229 2.58 -10.56 -11.23
CA ASN A 229 3.08 -10.54 -12.59
C ASN A 229 2.44 -11.72 -13.31
N PHE A 230 1.38 -11.44 -14.05
CA PHE A 230 0.82 -12.38 -15.00
C PHE A 230 1.65 -12.30 -16.28
N TYR A 231 2.34 -13.36 -16.62
CA TYR A 231 2.93 -13.50 -17.93
C TYR A 231 1.96 -14.26 -18.81
N LEU A 232 1.54 -13.63 -19.89
CA LEU A 232 0.71 -14.24 -20.90
C LEU A 232 1.63 -14.82 -21.99
N PHE A 233 1.62 -16.13 -22.17
CA PHE A 233 2.27 -16.79 -23.30
C PHE A 233 1.19 -17.32 -24.25
N ILE A 234 1.25 -16.91 -25.51
CA ILE A 234 0.43 -17.47 -26.55
C ILE A 234 1.29 -18.50 -27.29
N ILE A 235 0.95 -19.77 -27.13
CA ILE A 235 1.58 -20.84 -27.87
C ILE A 235 0.66 -21.20 -29.04
N SER A 236 1.03 -20.81 -30.27
CA SER A 236 0.39 -21.35 -31.46
C SER A 236 1.08 -22.65 -31.85
N ARG A 237 0.36 -23.77 -31.84
CA ARG A 237 0.83 -24.93 -32.62
C ARG A 237 0.54 -24.66 -34.10
N LYS A 238 1.57 -24.55 -34.94
CA LYS A 238 1.43 -24.82 -36.36
C LYS A 238 1.13 -26.31 -36.45
N CYS A 239 -0.09 -26.67 -36.83
CA CYS A 239 -0.33 -27.97 -37.42
C CYS A 239 0.30 -27.94 -38.81
N SER A 240 1.35 -28.74 -39.00
CA SER A 240 1.86 -29.15 -40.29
C SER A 240 0.83 -29.97 -41.01
#